data_41b542018f39bf8b2cb9affcb00e6619
#
_entry.id   41b542018f39bf8b2cb9affcb00e6619
#
_cell.length_a   1.000
_cell.length_b   1.000
_cell.length_c   1.000
_cell.angle_alpha   90.00
_cell.angle_beta   90.00
_cell.angle_gamma   90.00
#
_symmetry.space_group_name_H-M   'P 1'
#
loop_
_entity.id
_entity.type
_entity.pdbx_description
1 polymer ?
#
loop_
_entity_poly.entity_id
_entity_poly.type
_entity_poly.pdbx_seq_one_letter_code
_entity_poly.pdbx_strand_id
1 'polypeptide(L)'
;WTIKNGIKQNITKLDKAKESIHLPLFCPCCSNIMKKQNDKLFYLQYKRCFDCQIDFETELKIKGLWNDYEKHIINSDIDGIINDFNIWIDEEISESNTSYVTEAGDVERWVGSSKQKLLENKEETIKYLQSLKK
;
A
#
# COMPACT_ATOMS: atom_id res chain seq x y z
N TRP A 1 -14.00 24.38 2.67
CA TRP A 1 -15.39 23.99 2.97
C TRP A 1 -16.07 23.51 1.70
N THR A 2 -16.68 22.35 1.77
CA THR A 2 -17.53 21.80 0.70
C THR A 2 -18.95 21.59 1.23
N ILE A 3 -19.93 21.72 0.33
CA ILE A 3 -21.34 21.42 0.67
C ILE A 3 -21.65 20.04 0.08
N LYS A 4 -21.95 19.07 0.95
CA LYS A 4 -22.37 17.72 0.59
C LYS A 4 -23.75 17.48 1.22
N ASN A 5 -24.74 17.17 0.39
CA ASN A 5 -26.14 16.99 0.83
C ASN A 5 -26.71 18.17 1.64
N GLY A 6 -26.38 19.40 1.27
CA GLY A 6 -26.84 20.61 1.96
C GLY A 6 -26.10 20.94 3.25
N ILE A 7 -25.16 20.13 3.68
CA ILE A 7 -24.36 20.32 4.90
C ILE A 7 -22.97 20.84 4.53
N LYS A 8 -22.59 21.97 5.13
CA LYS A 8 -21.26 22.56 4.96
C LYS A 8 -20.27 21.77 5.83
N GLN A 9 -19.30 21.14 5.20
CA GLN A 9 -18.28 20.34 5.90
C GLN A 9 -16.87 20.67 5.42
N ASN A 10 -15.91 20.51 6.32
CA ASN A 10 -14.50 20.63 6.01
C ASN A 10 -13.96 19.26 5.61
N ILE A 11 -13.44 19.15 4.38
CA ILE A 11 -12.80 17.92 3.92
C ILE A 11 -11.36 17.92 4.39
N THR A 12 -11.04 16.99 5.26
CA THR A 12 -9.68 16.77 5.77
C THR A 12 -9.01 15.63 4.99
N LYS A 13 -7.67 15.55 5.05
CA LYS A 13 -6.92 14.39 4.53
C LYS A 13 -7.39 13.07 5.17
N LEU A 14 -7.88 13.16 6.41
CA LEU A 14 -8.40 12.04 7.18
C LEU A 14 -9.71 11.48 6.58
N ASP A 15 -10.55 12.34 5.98
CA ASP A 15 -11.81 11.89 5.37
C ASP A 15 -11.54 11.04 4.13
N LYS A 16 -10.55 11.41 3.31
CA LYS A 16 -10.11 10.60 2.18
C LYS A 16 -9.54 9.25 2.62
N ALA A 17 -8.76 9.24 3.70
CA ALA A 17 -8.23 8.01 4.28
C ALA A 17 -9.36 7.12 4.83
N LYS A 18 -10.37 7.69 5.48
CA LYS A 18 -11.55 6.94 5.95
C LYS A 18 -12.36 6.36 4.78
N GLU A 19 -12.57 7.12 3.71
CA GLU A 19 -13.27 6.64 2.52
C GLU A 19 -12.55 5.45 1.86
N SER A 20 -11.20 5.46 1.85
CA SER A 20 -10.42 4.35 1.28
C SER A 20 -10.51 3.04 2.09
N ILE A 21 -10.79 3.15 3.39
CA ILE A 21 -10.92 2.00 4.32
C ILE A 21 -12.39 1.60 4.51
N HIS A 22 -13.32 2.39 3.98
CA HIS A 22 -14.75 2.12 4.16
C HIS A 22 -15.15 0.80 3.50
N LEU A 23 -15.73 -0.09 4.32
CA LEU A 23 -16.25 -1.37 3.88
C LEU A 23 -17.75 -1.25 3.64
N PRO A 24 -18.23 -1.58 2.45
CA PRO A 24 -19.66 -1.70 2.21
C PRO A 24 -20.23 -2.88 3.01
N LEU A 25 -21.47 -2.76 3.43
CA LEU A 25 -22.18 -3.84 4.13
C LEU A 25 -22.43 -5.03 3.20
N PHE A 26 -22.66 -4.77 1.93
CA PHE A 26 -22.94 -5.76 0.91
C PHE A 26 -21.80 -5.92 -0.09
N CYS A 27 -21.55 -7.16 -0.49
CA CYS A 27 -20.58 -7.42 -1.55
C CYS A 27 -21.08 -6.84 -2.89
N PRO A 28 -20.27 -6.10 -3.64
CA PRO A 28 -20.66 -5.55 -4.94
C PRO A 28 -20.89 -6.63 -6.01
N CYS A 29 -20.35 -7.85 -5.83
CA CYS A 29 -20.49 -8.93 -6.80
C CYS A 29 -21.72 -9.81 -6.55
N CYS A 30 -21.92 -10.29 -5.32
CA CYS A 30 -23.01 -11.23 -4.97
C CYS A 30 -24.14 -10.60 -4.16
N SER A 31 -24.02 -9.34 -3.75
CA SER A 31 -24.99 -8.62 -2.91
C SER A 31 -25.28 -9.25 -1.55
N ASN A 32 -24.47 -10.21 -1.12
CA ASN A 32 -24.57 -10.80 0.21
C ASN A 32 -23.90 -9.91 1.25
N ILE A 33 -24.39 -10.01 2.50
CA ILE A 33 -23.81 -9.28 3.62
C ILE A 33 -22.41 -9.83 3.93
N MET A 34 -21.41 -8.94 3.97
CA MET A 34 -20.04 -9.29 4.33
C MET A 34 -19.88 -9.35 5.85
N LYS A 35 -20.12 -10.52 6.44
CA LYS A 35 -20.05 -10.75 7.89
C LYS A 35 -18.77 -11.44 8.35
N LYS A 36 -18.11 -12.19 7.45
CA LYS A 36 -16.95 -13.00 7.79
C LYS A 36 -15.74 -12.11 8.00
N GLN A 37 -14.86 -12.47 8.92
CA GLN A 37 -13.61 -11.75 9.17
C GLN A 37 -12.75 -11.62 7.91
N ASN A 38 -12.71 -12.66 7.10
CA ASN A 38 -11.94 -12.66 5.85
C ASN A 38 -12.55 -11.76 4.77
N ASP A 39 -13.84 -11.50 4.79
CA ASP A 39 -14.52 -10.64 3.80
C ASP A 39 -13.90 -9.23 3.77
N LYS A 40 -13.53 -8.71 4.94
CA LYS A 40 -12.87 -7.40 5.07
C LYS A 40 -11.54 -7.36 4.33
N LEU A 41 -10.68 -8.34 4.57
CA LEU A 41 -9.35 -8.42 3.96
C LEU A 41 -9.45 -8.61 2.45
N PHE A 42 -10.33 -9.50 2.01
CA PHE A 42 -10.54 -9.79 0.59
C PHE A 42 -11.16 -8.61 -0.15
N TYR A 43 -12.10 -7.90 0.47
CA TYR A 43 -12.64 -6.69 -0.13
C TYR A 43 -11.59 -5.59 -0.30
N LEU A 44 -10.74 -5.37 0.69
CA LEU A 44 -9.66 -4.36 0.59
C LEU A 44 -8.67 -4.67 -0.54
N GLN A 45 -8.37 -5.94 -0.76
CA GLN A 45 -7.40 -6.37 -1.76
C GLN A 45 -8.03 -6.59 -3.15
N TYR A 46 -9.19 -7.24 -3.23
CA TYR A 46 -9.80 -7.69 -4.48
C TYR A 46 -11.13 -7.01 -4.82
N LYS A 47 -11.68 -6.19 -3.93
CA LYS A 47 -12.98 -5.52 -4.06
C LYS A 47 -14.18 -6.48 -4.17
N ARG A 48 -14.09 -7.64 -3.57
CA ARG A 48 -15.15 -8.66 -3.47
C ARG A 48 -15.05 -9.41 -2.15
N CYS A 49 -16.15 -10.10 -1.75
CA CYS A 49 -16.11 -10.91 -0.55
C CYS A 49 -15.25 -12.17 -0.74
N PHE A 50 -14.96 -12.84 0.37
CA PHE A 50 -14.16 -14.07 0.38
C PHE A 50 -14.73 -15.15 -0.56
N ASP A 51 -16.02 -15.42 -0.47
CA ASP A 51 -16.66 -16.47 -1.28
C ASP A 51 -16.58 -16.15 -2.79
N CYS A 52 -16.85 -14.92 -3.19
CA CYS A 52 -16.72 -14.49 -4.59
C CYS A 52 -15.29 -14.61 -5.12
N GLN A 53 -14.29 -14.32 -4.29
CA GLN A 53 -12.88 -14.44 -4.68
C GLN A 53 -12.50 -15.93 -4.85
N ILE A 54 -12.91 -16.79 -3.95
CA ILE A 54 -12.67 -18.24 -4.06
C ILE A 54 -13.33 -18.83 -5.31
N ASP A 55 -14.57 -18.45 -5.60
CA ASP A 55 -15.25 -18.89 -6.82
C ASP A 55 -14.51 -18.42 -8.08
N PHE A 56 -14.06 -17.18 -8.11
CA PHE A 56 -13.28 -16.63 -9.20
C PHE A 56 -11.94 -17.36 -9.40
N GLU A 57 -11.22 -17.61 -8.32
CA GLU A 57 -9.95 -18.35 -8.38
C GLU A 57 -10.15 -19.80 -8.82
N THR A 58 -11.23 -20.44 -8.39
CA THR A 58 -11.61 -21.78 -8.80
C THR A 58 -11.89 -21.85 -10.30
N GLU A 59 -12.63 -20.87 -10.84
CA GLU A 59 -12.87 -20.77 -12.28
C GLU A 59 -11.59 -20.60 -13.08
N LEU A 60 -10.66 -19.76 -12.62
CA LEU A 60 -9.36 -19.57 -13.26
C LEU A 60 -8.53 -20.85 -13.28
N LYS A 61 -8.57 -21.64 -12.22
CA LYS A 61 -7.90 -22.95 -12.15
C LYS A 61 -8.50 -23.96 -13.11
N ILE A 62 -9.84 -24.01 -13.20
CA ILE A 62 -10.55 -24.88 -14.15
C ILE A 62 -10.23 -24.51 -15.59
N LYS A 63 -10.15 -23.21 -15.91
CA LYS A 63 -9.82 -22.70 -17.25
C LYS A 63 -8.33 -22.78 -17.59
N GLY A 64 -7.45 -23.15 -16.64
CA GLY A 64 -6.00 -23.19 -16.83
C GLY A 64 -5.31 -21.83 -16.87
N LEU A 65 -5.98 -20.75 -16.45
CA LEU A 65 -5.48 -19.37 -16.47
C LEU A 65 -4.85 -18.95 -15.12
N TRP A 66 -4.78 -19.85 -14.16
CA TRP A 66 -4.29 -19.56 -12.83
C TRP A 66 -2.85 -19.04 -12.81
N ASN A 67 -1.95 -19.66 -13.57
CA ASN A 67 -0.55 -19.27 -13.60
C ASN A 67 -0.34 -17.84 -14.10
N ASP A 68 -1.10 -17.42 -15.10
CA ASP A 68 -1.02 -16.06 -15.65
C ASP A 68 -1.57 -15.03 -14.65
N TYR A 69 -2.66 -15.37 -13.98
CA TYR A 69 -3.24 -14.54 -12.91
C TYR A 69 -2.28 -14.42 -11.72
N GLU A 70 -1.70 -15.52 -11.27
CA GLU A 70 -0.72 -15.53 -10.17
C GLU A 70 0.50 -14.65 -10.50
N LYS A 71 1.05 -14.76 -11.71
CA LYS A 71 2.15 -13.90 -12.17
C LYS A 71 1.76 -12.43 -12.16
N HIS A 72 0.57 -12.11 -12.64
CA HIS A 72 0.07 -10.74 -12.65
C HIS A 72 -0.02 -10.16 -11.23
N ILE A 73 -0.59 -10.89 -10.28
CA ILE A 73 -0.69 -10.46 -8.88
C ILE A 73 0.68 -10.29 -8.25
N ILE A 74 1.58 -11.27 -8.39
CA ILE A 74 2.94 -11.19 -7.83
C ILE A 74 3.70 -9.98 -8.40
N ASN A 75 3.66 -9.76 -9.70
CA ASN A 75 4.35 -8.65 -10.33
C ASN A 75 3.77 -7.30 -9.88
N SER A 76 2.46 -7.19 -9.74
CA SER A 76 1.80 -5.99 -9.23
C SER A 76 2.17 -5.70 -7.78
N ASP A 77 2.22 -6.71 -6.93
CA ASP A 77 2.63 -6.57 -5.53
C ASP A 77 4.11 -6.14 -5.42
N ILE A 78 5.00 -6.69 -6.23
CA ILE A 78 6.40 -6.28 -6.30
C ILE A 78 6.53 -4.83 -6.74
N ASP A 79 5.77 -4.39 -7.73
CA ASP A 79 5.77 -2.98 -8.15
C ASP A 79 5.29 -2.05 -7.04
N GLY A 80 4.27 -2.45 -6.28
CA GLY A 80 3.82 -1.74 -5.09
C GLY A 80 4.90 -1.60 -4.03
N ILE A 81 5.61 -2.70 -3.71
CA ILE A 81 6.71 -2.73 -2.75
C ILE A 81 7.87 -1.83 -3.21
N ILE A 82 8.23 -1.85 -4.50
CA ILE A 82 9.27 -0.98 -5.06
C ILE A 82 8.87 0.49 -4.91
N ASN A 83 7.62 0.83 -5.20
CA ASN A 83 7.13 2.20 -5.06
C ASN A 83 7.18 2.68 -3.61
N ASP A 84 6.69 1.88 -2.68
CA ASP A 84 6.69 2.21 -1.25
C ASP A 84 8.12 2.34 -0.72
N PHE A 85 9.02 1.45 -1.13
CA PHE A 85 10.43 1.52 -0.79
C PHE A 85 11.10 2.80 -1.33
N ASN A 86 10.80 3.21 -2.56
CA ASN A 86 11.31 4.45 -3.13
C ASN A 86 10.87 5.67 -2.33
N ILE A 87 9.59 5.73 -1.94
CA ILE A 87 9.05 6.82 -1.12
C ILE A 87 9.77 6.87 0.23
N TRP A 88 9.87 5.73 0.90
CA TRP A 88 10.53 5.64 2.20
C TRP A 88 12.00 6.06 2.13
N ILE A 89 12.77 5.58 1.14
CA ILE A 89 14.20 5.90 1.03
C ILE A 89 14.43 7.37 0.69
N ASP A 90 13.54 7.99 -0.10
CA ASP A 90 13.60 9.40 -0.43
C ASP A 90 13.31 10.29 0.80
N GLU A 91 12.40 9.87 1.66
CA GLU A 91 12.15 10.48 2.97
C GLU A 91 13.38 10.38 3.88
N GLU A 92 14.00 9.19 4.02
CA GLU A 92 15.20 8.98 4.81
C GLU A 92 16.39 9.85 4.31
N ILE A 93 16.57 9.97 2.99
CA ILE A 93 17.60 10.82 2.40
C ILE A 93 17.35 12.30 2.72
N SER A 94 16.08 12.73 2.73
CA SER A 94 15.71 14.12 3.06
C SER A 94 15.92 14.42 4.54
N GLU A 95 15.61 13.47 5.43
CA GLU A 95 15.73 13.62 6.88
C GLU A 95 17.17 13.48 7.39
N SER A 96 18.05 12.81 6.66
CA SER A 96 19.45 12.57 7.06
C SER A 96 20.28 13.84 7.28
N ASN A 97 19.74 15.02 6.99
CA ASN A 97 20.38 16.33 7.19
C ASN A 97 19.85 17.10 8.41
N THR A 98 18.96 16.51 9.22
CA THR A 98 18.41 17.21 10.39
C THR A 98 19.45 17.32 11.49
N SER A 99 19.72 18.55 11.91
CA SER A 99 20.52 18.86 13.10
C SER A 99 19.60 19.25 14.22
N TYR A 100 19.87 18.75 15.42
CA TYR A 100 19.12 19.11 16.64
C TYR A 100 19.99 20.07 17.48
N VAL A 101 19.37 21.12 17.98
CA VAL A 101 20.00 22.03 18.96
C VAL A 101 19.63 21.55 20.34
N THR A 102 20.64 21.22 21.16
CA THR A 102 20.41 20.81 22.56
C THR A 102 20.03 22.02 23.42
N GLU A 103 19.45 21.78 24.60
CA GLU A 103 19.14 22.86 25.57
C GLU A 103 20.37 23.68 25.98
N ALA A 104 21.55 23.10 25.88
CA ALA A 104 22.82 23.79 26.14
C ALA A 104 23.32 24.65 24.96
N GLY A 105 22.60 24.65 23.81
CA GLY A 105 22.95 25.39 22.61
C GLY A 105 23.94 24.68 21.67
N ASP A 106 24.33 23.45 21.99
CA ASP A 106 25.19 22.63 21.13
C ASP A 106 24.37 22.05 19.97
N VAL A 107 24.99 22.03 18.77
CA VAL A 107 24.38 21.44 17.58
C VAL A 107 24.81 19.98 17.47
N GLU A 108 23.90 19.08 17.79
CA GLU A 108 24.10 17.65 17.53
C GLU A 108 23.63 17.31 16.13
N ARG A 109 24.54 16.72 15.37
CA ARG A 109 24.22 16.17 14.05
C ARG A 109 24.07 14.67 14.21
N TRP A 110 22.89 14.17 13.85
CA TRP A 110 22.69 12.73 13.71
C TRP A 110 23.50 12.25 12.50
N VAL A 111 24.57 11.50 12.75
CA VAL A 111 25.34 10.83 11.70
C VAL A 111 24.66 9.50 11.44
N GLY A 112 23.59 9.52 10.65
CA GLY A 112 22.98 8.32 10.07
C GLY A 112 23.86 7.73 8.96
N SER A 113 23.36 6.71 8.27
CA SER A 113 24.00 6.15 7.07
C SER A 113 24.26 7.27 6.08
N SER A 114 25.46 7.31 5.50
CA SER A 114 25.77 8.33 4.49
C SER A 114 24.79 8.24 3.32
N LYS A 115 24.42 9.39 2.74
CA LYS A 115 23.51 9.40 1.56
C LYS A 115 23.97 8.46 0.46
N GLN A 116 25.27 8.32 0.28
CA GLN A 116 25.86 7.46 -0.73
C GLN A 116 25.54 5.98 -0.44
N LYS A 117 25.69 5.53 0.81
CA LYS A 117 25.31 4.15 1.20
C LYS A 117 23.82 3.89 1.05
N LEU A 118 22.97 4.87 1.36
CA LEU A 118 21.52 4.75 1.16
C LEU A 118 21.16 4.60 -0.32
N LEU A 119 21.83 5.36 -1.21
CA LEU A 119 21.62 5.25 -2.66
C LEU A 119 22.12 3.92 -3.22
N GLU A 120 23.27 3.44 -2.79
CA GLU A 120 23.80 2.11 -3.18
C GLU A 120 22.86 1.00 -2.74
N ASN A 121 22.41 1.02 -1.50
CA ASN A 121 21.43 0.07 -0.98
C ASN A 121 20.08 0.14 -1.72
N LYS A 122 19.65 1.36 -2.10
CA LYS A 122 18.44 1.55 -2.91
C LYS A 122 18.52 0.79 -4.24
N GLU A 123 19.63 0.99 -4.97
CA GLU A 123 19.81 0.35 -6.27
C GLU A 123 19.88 -1.19 -6.15
N GLU A 124 20.63 -1.70 -5.18
CA GLU A 124 20.73 -3.14 -4.95
C GLU A 124 19.39 -3.77 -4.57
N THR A 125 18.64 -3.11 -3.68
CA THR A 125 17.33 -3.59 -3.24
C THR A 125 16.32 -3.59 -4.39
N ILE A 126 16.31 -2.54 -5.22
CA ILE A 126 15.42 -2.48 -6.39
C ILE A 126 15.77 -3.57 -7.41
N LYS A 127 17.05 -3.81 -7.69
CA LYS A 127 17.49 -4.90 -8.56
C LYS A 127 17.05 -6.26 -8.04
N TYR A 128 17.20 -6.47 -6.74
CA TYR A 128 16.74 -7.71 -6.10
C TYR A 128 15.22 -7.90 -6.23
N LEU A 129 14.43 -6.87 -5.92
CA LEU A 129 12.97 -6.94 -6.04
C LEU A 129 12.53 -7.17 -7.48
N GLN A 130 13.17 -6.54 -8.46
CA GLN A 130 12.90 -6.77 -9.87
C GLN A 130 13.23 -8.21 -10.31
N SER A 131 14.25 -8.81 -9.71
CA SER A 131 14.62 -10.21 -10.00
C SER A 131 13.58 -11.22 -9.51
N LEU A 132 12.73 -10.84 -8.54
CA LEU A 132 11.65 -11.67 -8.02
C LEU A 132 10.40 -11.69 -8.91
N LYS A 133 10.31 -10.81 -9.90
CA LYS A 133 9.20 -10.83 -10.87
C LYS A 133 9.23 -12.12 -11.68
N LYS A 134 8.05 -12.68 -11.86
CA LYS A 134 7.86 -13.91 -12.64
C LYS A 134 7.49 -13.63 -14.11
#